data_01bd0f917b4966d900d827d54ec4ba0e
#
_entry.id   01bd0f917b4966d900d827d54ec4ba0e
#
_cell.length_a   1.000
_cell.length_b   1.000
_cell.length_c   1.000
_cell.angle_alpha   90.00
_cell.angle_beta   90.00
_cell.angle_gamma   90.00
#
_symmetry.space_group_name_H-M   'P 1'
#
loop_
_entity.id
_entity.type
_entity.pdbx_description
1 polymer ?
#
loop_
_entity_poly.entity_id
_entity_poly.type
_entity_poly.pdbx_seq_one_letter_code
_entity_poly.pdbx_strand_id
1 'polypeptide(L)'
;MKVRPCRLLALIAVVPLLPIASPAADKPPAVDAAYQQSFDKWKSELADDMRKNWASLAGLFWLKPGENSFGTDKANAIVFPKGPAHAGVFVLQGEDVTVKFAPGVDAKIAGKAASEAKLDPDASGHATLVELGSLQMHVIKRGARTGIRVKDLQSPEAAKYAGPVFFPIDLHYRVTATWKPSDGKQTVDVPNVLGDVTSTPAPGTAVFKINGQEYSLTALSGDPKDGFFFVFNDLTSKTDTYPGGRFLETDAVSNGSVVLDFNRAYSPPCSVTPYATCPLAPKENRLSIAIPVGEKYDRKHSSH
;
A
#
# COMPACT_ATOMS: atom_id res chain seq x y z
N MET A 1 -7.13 20.27 93.41
CA MET A 1 -7.29 20.94 92.08
C MET A 1 -7.58 19.81 91.07
N LYS A 2 -8.83 19.66 90.59
CA LYS A 2 -9.22 18.61 89.63
C LYS A 2 -9.31 19.23 88.25
N VAL A 3 -8.45 18.82 87.35
CA VAL A 3 -8.46 19.23 85.94
C VAL A 3 -9.39 18.30 85.16
N ARG A 4 -10.43 18.87 84.50
CA ARG A 4 -11.38 18.17 83.64
C ARG A 4 -10.80 18.07 82.21
N PRO A 5 -10.88 16.91 81.49
CA PRO A 5 -10.46 16.85 80.10
C PRO A 5 -11.57 17.37 79.17
N CYS A 6 -11.17 18.27 78.25
CA CYS A 6 -11.98 18.77 77.20
C CYS A 6 -12.09 17.72 76.08
N ARG A 7 -13.31 17.27 75.78
CA ARG A 7 -13.57 16.38 74.64
C ARG A 7 -13.80 17.19 73.36
N LEU A 8 -12.85 17.11 72.45
CA LEU A 8 -13.02 17.63 71.08
C LEU A 8 -13.90 16.65 70.29
N LEU A 9 -15.11 17.03 69.88
CA LEU A 9 -15.90 16.30 68.89
C LEU A 9 -15.37 16.68 67.49
N ALA A 10 -14.78 15.71 66.81
CA ALA A 10 -14.46 15.83 65.39
C ALA A 10 -15.70 15.55 64.54
N LEU A 11 -16.25 16.56 63.87
CA LEU A 11 -17.30 16.39 62.84
C LEU A 11 -16.63 15.87 61.57
N ILE A 12 -16.92 14.61 61.22
CA ILE A 12 -16.54 14.01 59.92
C ILE A 12 -17.62 14.43 58.91
N ALA A 13 -17.28 15.38 58.01
CA ALA A 13 -18.12 15.75 56.88
C ALA A 13 -18.03 14.64 55.82
N VAL A 14 -19.09 13.89 55.64
CA VAL A 14 -19.23 12.93 54.54
C VAL A 14 -19.64 13.70 53.30
N VAL A 15 -18.68 13.89 52.36
CA VAL A 15 -18.95 14.44 51.04
C VAL A 15 -19.51 13.29 50.15
N PRO A 16 -20.74 13.41 49.62
CA PRO A 16 -21.27 12.42 48.72
C PRO A 16 -20.50 12.46 47.40
N LEU A 17 -19.80 11.37 47.03
CA LEU A 17 -19.28 11.16 45.68
C LEU A 17 -20.46 11.02 44.71
N LEU A 18 -20.72 12.05 43.93
CA LEU A 18 -21.61 11.95 42.78
C LEU A 18 -20.95 11.02 41.72
N PRO A 19 -21.67 10.03 41.17
CA PRO A 19 -21.13 9.21 40.09
C PRO A 19 -20.89 10.09 38.86
N ILE A 20 -19.63 10.17 38.39
CA ILE A 20 -19.28 10.76 37.10
C ILE A 20 -19.86 9.80 36.06
N ALA A 21 -20.97 10.22 35.42
CA ALA A 21 -21.52 9.48 34.28
C ALA A 21 -20.45 9.52 33.16
N SER A 22 -19.87 8.36 32.85
CA SER A 22 -19.09 8.19 31.64
C SER A 22 -19.98 8.53 30.46
N PRO A 23 -19.53 9.36 29.49
CA PRO A 23 -20.29 9.57 28.27
C PRO A 23 -20.55 8.22 27.62
N ALA A 24 -21.82 7.90 27.35
CA ALA A 24 -22.19 6.73 26.58
C ALA A 24 -21.44 6.80 25.23
N ALA A 25 -20.65 5.78 24.92
CA ALA A 25 -20.04 5.67 23.61
C ALA A 25 -21.18 5.67 22.58
N ASP A 26 -21.22 6.67 21.72
CA ASP A 26 -22.19 6.75 20.64
C ASP A 26 -22.14 5.45 19.83
N LYS A 27 -23.28 4.78 19.71
CA LYS A 27 -23.39 3.58 18.88
C LYS A 27 -23.01 3.96 17.45
N PRO A 28 -22.08 3.22 16.80
CA PRO A 28 -21.69 3.55 15.44
C PRO A 28 -22.91 3.63 14.52
N PRO A 29 -22.93 4.55 13.54
CA PRO A 29 -24.00 4.64 12.57
C PRO A 29 -24.24 3.27 11.90
N ALA A 30 -25.50 2.92 11.67
CA ALA A 30 -25.82 1.69 10.98
C ALA A 30 -25.32 1.75 9.55
N VAL A 31 -24.67 0.68 9.08
CA VAL A 31 -24.23 0.53 7.68
C VAL A 31 -25.46 0.38 6.81
N ASP A 32 -25.69 1.28 5.87
CA ASP A 32 -26.78 1.17 4.91
C ASP A 32 -26.44 0.17 3.80
N ALA A 33 -27.48 -0.34 3.10
CA ALA A 33 -27.32 -1.35 2.05
C ALA A 33 -26.51 -0.84 0.84
N ALA A 34 -26.61 0.46 0.51
CA ALA A 34 -25.91 1.05 -0.63
C ALA A 34 -24.41 1.13 -0.35
N TYR A 35 -24.02 1.55 0.87
CA TYR A 35 -22.62 1.55 1.28
C TYR A 35 -22.06 0.12 1.32
N GLN A 36 -22.79 -0.84 1.90
CA GLN A 36 -22.37 -2.25 1.94
C GLN A 36 -22.11 -2.78 0.53
N GLN A 37 -23.04 -2.57 -0.40
CA GLN A 37 -22.88 -3.00 -1.81
C GLN A 37 -21.68 -2.35 -2.48
N SER A 38 -21.46 -1.04 -2.28
CA SER A 38 -20.31 -0.32 -2.78
C SER A 38 -18.99 -0.84 -2.23
N PHE A 39 -18.97 -1.18 -0.93
CA PHE A 39 -17.80 -1.76 -0.27
C PHE A 39 -17.49 -3.16 -0.82
N ASP A 40 -18.50 -4.03 -0.97
CA ASP A 40 -18.31 -5.39 -1.46
C ASP A 40 -17.84 -5.41 -2.92
N LYS A 41 -18.36 -4.51 -3.76
CA LYS A 41 -17.87 -4.31 -5.13
C LYS A 41 -16.41 -3.90 -5.14
N TRP A 42 -16.04 -2.85 -4.40
CA TRP A 42 -14.67 -2.36 -4.30
C TRP A 42 -13.71 -3.45 -3.78
N LYS A 43 -14.11 -4.19 -2.74
CA LYS A 43 -13.33 -5.30 -2.19
C LYS A 43 -13.07 -6.40 -3.22
N SER A 44 -14.07 -6.71 -4.05
CA SER A 44 -13.93 -7.69 -5.14
C SER A 44 -12.96 -7.20 -6.22
N GLU A 45 -13.04 -5.94 -6.60
CA GLU A 45 -12.14 -5.31 -7.57
C GLU A 45 -10.69 -5.28 -7.04
N LEU A 46 -10.49 -4.93 -5.78
CA LEU A 46 -9.18 -4.99 -5.11
C LEU A 46 -8.61 -6.42 -5.10
N ALA A 47 -9.45 -7.42 -4.74
CA ALA A 47 -9.01 -8.82 -4.71
C ALA A 47 -8.60 -9.31 -6.12
N ASP A 48 -9.31 -8.88 -7.14
CA ASP A 48 -8.99 -9.20 -8.54
C ASP A 48 -7.71 -8.53 -9.02
N ASP A 49 -7.51 -7.25 -8.68
CA ASP A 49 -6.26 -6.54 -8.98
C ASP A 49 -5.07 -7.21 -8.29
N MET A 50 -5.18 -7.48 -6.99
CA MET A 50 -4.13 -8.14 -6.21
C MET A 50 -3.78 -9.51 -6.79
N ARG A 51 -4.78 -10.30 -7.19
CA ARG A 51 -4.57 -11.61 -7.82
C ARG A 51 -3.86 -11.49 -9.16
N LYS A 52 -4.39 -10.64 -10.06
CA LYS A 52 -3.94 -10.55 -11.46
C LYS A 52 -2.61 -9.82 -11.61
N ASN A 53 -2.38 -8.79 -10.81
CA ASN A 53 -1.25 -7.88 -11.02
C ASN A 53 -0.12 -8.06 -10.02
N TRP A 54 -0.37 -8.66 -8.85
CA TRP A 54 0.62 -8.75 -7.80
C TRP A 54 0.93 -10.18 -7.36
N ALA A 55 -0.06 -11.00 -7.01
CA ALA A 55 0.17 -12.40 -6.67
C ALA A 55 0.67 -13.25 -7.86
N SER A 56 0.50 -12.75 -9.08
CA SER A 56 1.03 -13.36 -10.30
C SER A 56 2.50 -13.00 -10.58
N LEU A 57 3.13 -12.12 -9.78
CA LEU A 57 4.53 -11.80 -9.98
C LEU A 57 5.41 -13.01 -9.65
N ALA A 58 6.34 -13.29 -10.54
CA ALA A 58 7.24 -14.44 -10.49
C ALA A 58 8.72 -14.02 -10.39
N GLY A 59 9.01 -12.72 -10.43
CA GLY A 59 10.37 -12.23 -10.29
C GLY A 59 10.50 -10.71 -10.46
N LEU A 60 11.54 -10.18 -9.81
CA LEU A 60 12.05 -8.85 -10.03
C LEU A 60 13.58 -8.94 -10.06
N PHE A 61 14.17 -8.59 -11.20
CA PHE A 61 15.60 -8.75 -11.44
C PHE A 61 16.21 -7.41 -11.80
N TRP A 62 17.12 -6.92 -10.95
CA TRP A 62 17.85 -5.68 -11.20
C TRP A 62 18.97 -5.91 -12.22
N LEU A 63 18.98 -5.11 -13.29
CA LEU A 63 19.98 -5.21 -14.35
C LEU A 63 21.30 -4.57 -13.92
N LYS A 64 22.40 -5.20 -14.37
CA LYS A 64 23.74 -4.60 -14.35
C LYS A 64 24.01 -3.95 -15.70
N PRO A 65 24.84 -2.89 -15.76
CA PRO A 65 25.29 -2.33 -17.03
C PRO A 65 25.85 -3.41 -17.97
N GLY A 66 25.52 -3.33 -19.24
CA GLY A 66 25.90 -4.34 -20.25
C GLY A 66 24.91 -5.50 -20.35
N GLU A 67 25.40 -6.67 -20.68
CA GLU A 67 24.59 -7.86 -20.94
C GLU A 67 24.19 -8.60 -19.68
N ASN A 68 22.92 -8.99 -19.60
CA ASN A 68 22.33 -9.78 -18.53
C ASN A 68 21.63 -10.98 -19.19
N SER A 69 22.31 -12.12 -19.27
CA SER A 69 21.71 -13.36 -19.83
C SER A 69 20.54 -13.83 -18.98
N PHE A 70 19.50 -14.37 -19.62
CA PHE A 70 18.31 -14.87 -18.91
C PHE A 70 17.80 -16.20 -19.50
N GLY A 71 17.17 -16.97 -18.64
CA GLY A 71 16.59 -18.30 -18.93
C GLY A 71 16.51 -19.12 -17.65
N THR A 72 16.16 -20.41 -17.77
CA THR A 72 16.01 -21.28 -16.60
C THR A 72 17.31 -21.93 -16.14
N ASP A 73 18.37 -21.94 -16.97
CA ASP A 73 19.69 -22.43 -16.58
C ASP A 73 20.31 -21.52 -15.50
N LYS A 74 20.89 -22.15 -14.48
CA LYS A 74 21.53 -21.44 -13.35
C LYS A 74 22.79 -20.65 -13.74
N ALA A 75 23.36 -20.90 -14.92
CA ALA A 75 24.48 -20.14 -15.45
C ALA A 75 24.09 -18.75 -15.97
N ASN A 76 22.80 -18.49 -16.18
CA ASN A 76 22.33 -17.16 -16.57
C ASN A 76 22.52 -16.14 -15.42
N ALA A 77 22.74 -14.90 -15.79
CA ALA A 77 22.75 -13.78 -14.84
C ALA A 77 21.36 -13.60 -14.17
N ILE A 78 20.29 -13.92 -14.90
CA ILE A 78 18.90 -13.88 -14.45
C ILE A 78 18.29 -15.27 -14.66
N VAL A 79 17.94 -15.93 -13.56
CA VAL A 79 17.33 -17.26 -13.60
C VAL A 79 15.82 -17.12 -13.52
N PHE A 80 15.14 -17.44 -14.63
CA PHE A 80 13.69 -17.41 -14.71
C PHE A 80 13.07 -18.68 -14.13
N PRO A 81 11.84 -18.60 -13.58
CA PRO A 81 11.16 -19.77 -13.03
C PRO A 81 10.69 -20.77 -14.10
N LYS A 82 10.54 -20.32 -15.34
CA LYS A 82 10.03 -21.08 -16.48
C LYS A 82 10.64 -20.59 -17.80
N GLY A 83 10.59 -21.43 -18.83
CA GLY A 83 10.99 -21.09 -20.18
C GLY A 83 12.22 -21.85 -20.67
N PRO A 84 12.87 -21.40 -21.76
CA PRO A 84 14.10 -22.01 -22.29
C PRO A 84 15.27 -21.91 -21.31
N ALA A 85 16.21 -22.85 -21.37
CA ALA A 85 17.44 -22.83 -20.58
C ALA A 85 18.23 -21.52 -20.79
N HIS A 86 18.37 -21.11 -22.04
CA HIS A 86 19.02 -19.86 -22.48
C HIS A 86 18.05 -19.13 -23.40
N ALA A 87 17.28 -18.21 -22.85
CA ALA A 87 16.23 -17.50 -23.60
C ALA A 87 16.77 -16.28 -24.35
N GLY A 88 17.82 -15.62 -23.83
CA GLY A 88 18.39 -14.43 -24.46
C GLY A 88 19.20 -13.58 -23.51
N VAL A 89 19.32 -12.28 -23.86
CA VAL A 89 20.01 -11.27 -23.05
C VAL A 89 19.18 -10.00 -22.98
N PHE A 90 19.16 -9.36 -21.80
CA PHE A 90 18.81 -7.97 -21.64
C PHE A 90 20.09 -7.13 -21.63
N VAL A 91 20.15 -6.10 -22.46
CA VAL A 91 21.31 -5.18 -22.53
C VAL A 91 20.91 -3.86 -21.93
N LEU A 92 21.57 -3.46 -20.83
CA LEU A 92 21.39 -2.15 -20.21
C LEU A 92 22.53 -1.21 -20.65
N GLN A 93 22.19 -0.14 -21.38
CA GLN A 93 23.13 0.91 -21.80
C GLN A 93 22.63 2.28 -21.29
N GLY A 94 23.29 2.80 -20.27
CA GLY A 94 22.79 3.97 -19.55
C GLY A 94 21.43 3.65 -18.90
N GLU A 95 20.36 4.27 -19.40
CA GLU A 95 18.99 4.01 -18.97
C GLU A 95 18.17 3.14 -19.96
N ASP A 96 18.72 2.85 -21.12
CA ASP A 96 18.06 2.11 -22.18
C ASP A 96 18.21 0.61 -22.00
N VAL A 97 17.12 -0.11 -22.15
CA VAL A 97 17.09 -1.58 -22.11
C VAL A 97 16.69 -2.12 -23.48
N THR A 98 17.50 -3.03 -24.00
CA THR A 98 17.19 -3.81 -25.21
C THR A 98 17.09 -5.28 -24.82
N VAL A 99 16.07 -5.99 -25.30
CA VAL A 99 16.02 -7.45 -25.23
C VAL A 99 16.47 -8.07 -26.55
N LYS A 100 17.25 -9.15 -26.48
CA LYS A 100 17.64 -10.00 -27.65
C LYS A 100 17.39 -11.44 -27.27
N PHE A 101 16.51 -12.10 -28.02
CA PHE A 101 16.22 -13.52 -27.82
C PHE A 101 17.23 -14.42 -28.56
N ALA A 102 17.52 -15.57 -28.00
CA ALA A 102 18.30 -16.60 -28.65
C ALA A 102 17.57 -17.15 -29.89
N PRO A 103 18.32 -17.63 -30.92
CA PRO A 103 17.70 -18.23 -32.10
C PRO A 103 16.73 -19.35 -31.73
N GLY A 104 15.55 -19.35 -32.34
CA GLY A 104 14.51 -20.37 -32.12
C GLY A 104 13.64 -20.17 -30.89
N VAL A 105 13.86 -19.11 -30.11
CA VAL A 105 12.97 -18.77 -28.99
C VAL A 105 11.72 -18.08 -29.54
N ASP A 106 10.54 -18.67 -29.23
CA ASP A 106 9.24 -18.09 -29.57
C ASP A 106 8.85 -17.04 -28.52
N ALA A 107 8.99 -15.78 -28.87
CA ALA A 107 8.66 -14.65 -28.02
C ALA A 107 7.89 -13.57 -28.79
N LYS A 108 7.11 -12.78 -28.03
CA LYS A 108 6.42 -11.61 -28.59
C LYS A 108 6.86 -10.36 -27.84
N ILE A 109 7.01 -9.28 -28.59
CA ILE A 109 7.30 -7.94 -28.08
C ILE A 109 6.18 -7.02 -28.57
N ALA A 110 5.51 -6.33 -27.66
CA ALA A 110 4.31 -5.54 -27.94
C ALA A 110 3.26 -6.32 -28.79
N GLY A 111 3.07 -7.59 -28.44
CA GLY A 111 2.10 -8.50 -29.10
C GLY A 111 2.54 -9.07 -30.45
N LYS A 112 3.73 -8.74 -30.96
CA LYS A 112 4.25 -9.20 -32.26
C LYS A 112 5.45 -10.10 -32.08
N ALA A 113 5.59 -11.17 -32.89
CA ALA A 113 6.76 -11.99 -32.93
C ALA A 113 7.99 -11.13 -33.29
N ALA A 114 8.99 -11.12 -32.44
CA ALA A 114 10.22 -10.35 -32.64
C ALA A 114 11.36 -10.98 -31.83
N SER A 115 12.58 -10.94 -32.38
CA SER A 115 13.78 -11.46 -31.74
C SER A 115 14.56 -10.40 -30.96
N GLU A 116 14.31 -9.12 -31.24
CA GLU A 116 15.02 -7.98 -30.59
C GLU A 116 14.13 -6.72 -30.59
N ALA A 117 14.16 -5.96 -29.49
CA ALA A 117 13.62 -4.59 -29.45
C ALA A 117 14.19 -3.80 -28.26
N LYS A 118 14.19 -2.47 -28.40
CA LYS A 118 14.30 -1.55 -27.27
C LYS A 118 12.99 -1.55 -26.49
N LEU A 119 13.08 -1.52 -25.16
CA LEU A 119 11.95 -1.63 -24.25
C LEU A 119 11.71 -0.31 -23.51
N ASP A 120 10.50 0.24 -23.63
CA ASP A 120 10.06 1.38 -22.83
C ASP A 120 9.74 0.91 -21.39
N PRO A 121 10.23 1.66 -20.36
CA PRO A 121 9.98 1.33 -18.97
C PRO A 121 8.57 1.74 -18.50
N ASP A 122 8.12 1.22 -17.34
CA ASP A 122 6.87 1.61 -16.70
C ASP A 122 6.75 3.12 -16.42
N ALA A 123 7.87 3.80 -16.16
CA ALA A 123 7.91 5.24 -15.93
C ALA A 123 7.50 6.09 -17.17
N SER A 124 7.49 5.51 -18.38
CA SER A 124 7.01 6.19 -19.60
C SER A 124 5.48 6.29 -19.68
N GLY A 125 4.76 5.60 -18.79
CA GLY A 125 3.32 5.43 -18.86
C GLY A 125 2.85 4.33 -19.83
N HIS A 126 3.74 3.82 -20.71
CA HIS A 126 3.45 2.82 -21.74
C HIS A 126 4.58 1.78 -21.83
N ALA A 127 4.73 0.98 -20.76
CA ALA A 127 5.75 -0.06 -20.73
C ALA A 127 5.63 -1.03 -21.92
N THR A 128 6.75 -1.33 -22.59
CA THR A 128 6.78 -2.37 -23.61
C THR A 128 6.64 -3.74 -22.97
N LEU A 129 5.55 -4.46 -23.29
CA LEU A 129 5.34 -5.82 -22.81
C LEU A 129 6.10 -6.84 -23.67
N VAL A 130 6.77 -7.75 -23.00
CA VAL A 130 7.48 -8.88 -23.61
C VAL A 130 6.85 -10.18 -23.09
N GLU A 131 6.52 -11.09 -23.99
CA GLU A 131 5.86 -12.37 -23.67
C GLU A 131 6.76 -13.54 -24.07
N LEU A 132 6.91 -14.50 -23.15
CA LEU A 132 7.67 -15.73 -23.34
C LEU A 132 6.91 -16.89 -22.67
N GLY A 133 6.18 -17.66 -23.46
CA GLY A 133 5.27 -18.68 -22.94
C GLY A 133 4.20 -18.07 -22.04
N SER A 134 4.10 -18.50 -20.77
CA SER A 134 3.20 -17.89 -19.77
C SER A 134 3.78 -16.67 -19.05
N LEU A 135 5.05 -16.37 -19.29
CA LEU A 135 5.70 -15.21 -18.67
C LEU A 135 5.41 -13.95 -19.48
N GLN A 136 5.05 -12.91 -18.76
CA GLN A 136 4.93 -11.54 -19.27
C GLN A 136 5.87 -10.64 -18.46
N MET A 137 6.65 -9.82 -19.13
CA MET A 137 7.66 -8.99 -18.46
C MET A 137 7.72 -7.58 -19.03
N HIS A 138 8.20 -6.65 -18.22
CA HIS A 138 8.46 -5.26 -18.62
C HIS A 138 9.59 -4.66 -17.80
N VAL A 139 10.16 -3.57 -18.31
CA VAL A 139 11.17 -2.79 -17.62
C VAL A 139 10.53 -1.94 -16.55
N ILE A 140 11.09 -1.95 -15.33
CA ILE A 140 10.74 -0.99 -14.27
C ILE A 140 11.92 -0.11 -13.91
N LYS A 141 11.64 1.16 -13.57
CA LYS A 141 12.63 2.09 -13.01
C LYS A 141 12.23 2.49 -11.59
N ARG A 142 13.19 2.37 -10.64
CA ARG A 142 12.99 2.80 -9.25
C ARG A 142 14.27 3.49 -8.76
N GLY A 143 14.19 4.83 -8.64
CA GLY A 143 15.38 5.64 -8.41
C GLY A 143 16.44 5.39 -9.50
N ALA A 144 17.66 5.07 -9.09
CA ALA A 144 18.76 4.77 -10.01
C ALA A 144 18.73 3.31 -10.54
N ARG A 145 17.79 2.47 -10.09
CA ARG A 145 17.73 1.06 -10.46
C ARG A 145 16.82 0.85 -11.67
N THR A 146 17.30 0.07 -12.63
CA THR A 146 16.53 -0.46 -13.75
C THR A 146 16.43 -1.98 -13.61
N GLY A 147 15.25 -2.54 -13.77
CA GLY A 147 15.04 -3.99 -13.60
C GLY A 147 13.96 -4.53 -14.51
N ILE A 148 13.90 -5.87 -14.56
CA ILE A 148 12.86 -6.61 -15.27
C ILE A 148 11.90 -7.17 -14.22
N ARG A 149 10.64 -6.77 -14.28
CA ARG A 149 9.54 -7.38 -13.52
C ARG A 149 8.90 -8.46 -14.36
N VAL A 150 8.77 -9.64 -13.80
CA VAL A 150 8.23 -10.83 -14.47
C VAL A 150 6.93 -11.23 -13.79
N LYS A 151 5.87 -11.41 -14.57
CA LYS A 151 4.58 -11.98 -14.20
C LYS A 151 4.44 -13.35 -14.84
N ASP A 152 3.90 -14.32 -14.11
CA ASP A 152 3.46 -15.59 -14.68
C ASP A 152 1.94 -15.59 -14.77
N LEU A 153 1.40 -15.58 -15.99
CA LEU A 153 -0.05 -15.61 -16.24
C LEU A 153 -0.71 -16.93 -15.80
N GLN A 154 0.10 -17.96 -15.48
CA GLN A 154 -0.31 -19.25 -14.93
C GLN A 154 0.26 -19.45 -13.53
N SER A 155 0.42 -18.37 -12.74
CA SER A 155 0.98 -18.41 -11.40
C SER A 155 0.16 -19.28 -10.46
N PRO A 156 0.76 -20.31 -9.82
CA PRO A 156 0.11 -21.07 -8.77
C PRO A 156 -0.24 -20.21 -7.55
N GLU A 157 0.58 -19.19 -7.26
CA GLU A 157 0.36 -18.27 -6.12
C GLU A 157 -0.86 -17.38 -6.37
N ALA A 158 -1.01 -16.87 -7.60
CA ALA A 158 -2.22 -16.13 -7.98
C ALA A 158 -3.49 -17.02 -7.90
N ALA A 159 -3.37 -18.31 -8.29
CA ALA A 159 -4.49 -19.24 -8.21
C ALA A 159 -4.91 -19.55 -6.75
N LYS A 160 -3.95 -19.56 -5.81
CA LYS A 160 -4.19 -19.79 -4.38
C LYS A 160 -4.63 -18.55 -3.60
N TYR A 161 -4.46 -17.36 -4.18
CA TYR A 161 -4.75 -16.12 -3.49
C TYR A 161 -6.24 -16.00 -3.13
N ALA A 162 -6.55 -16.07 -1.84
CA ALA A 162 -7.92 -16.10 -1.31
C ALA A 162 -8.58 -14.70 -1.23
N GLY A 163 -7.82 -13.64 -1.48
CA GLY A 163 -8.28 -12.26 -1.35
C GLY A 163 -8.06 -11.66 0.04
N PRO A 164 -8.27 -10.34 0.18
CA PRO A 164 -8.03 -9.62 1.42
C PRO A 164 -9.12 -9.92 2.45
N VAL A 165 -8.73 -9.98 3.73
CA VAL A 165 -9.63 -10.12 4.87
C VAL A 165 -9.77 -8.78 5.58
N PHE A 166 -10.99 -8.34 5.83
CA PHE A 166 -11.28 -7.05 6.45
C PHE A 166 -11.83 -7.19 7.88
N PHE A 167 -11.63 -6.15 8.67
CA PHE A 167 -12.40 -5.92 9.88
C PHE A 167 -13.87 -5.70 9.53
N PRO A 168 -14.81 -5.86 10.50
CA PRO A 168 -16.16 -5.38 10.32
C PRO A 168 -16.18 -3.88 10.00
N ILE A 169 -17.12 -3.47 9.17
CA ILE A 169 -17.30 -2.05 8.82
C ILE A 169 -17.72 -1.27 10.08
N ASP A 170 -17.04 -0.15 10.33
CA ASP A 170 -17.41 0.83 11.34
C ASP A 170 -17.36 2.24 10.72
N LEU A 171 -18.54 2.84 10.52
CA LEU A 171 -18.68 4.16 9.91
C LEU A 171 -18.14 5.30 10.78
N HIS A 172 -17.79 5.05 12.04
CA HIS A 172 -17.05 5.98 12.88
C HIS A 172 -15.68 6.33 12.28
N TYR A 173 -15.08 5.40 11.52
CA TYR A 173 -13.82 5.56 10.81
C TYR A 173 -13.96 5.97 9.33
N ARG A 174 -15.16 6.39 8.91
CA ARG A 174 -15.41 7.07 7.65
C ARG A 174 -15.60 8.55 7.92
N VAL A 175 -14.52 9.32 7.84
CA VAL A 175 -14.48 10.70 8.33
C VAL A 175 -14.36 11.71 7.19
N THR A 176 -15.03 12.86 7.35
CA THR A 176 -14.84 14.01 6.46
C THR A 176 -13.65 14.81 6.96
N ALA A 177 -12.62 14.94 6.13
CA ALA A 177 -11.42 15.72 6.41
C ALA A 177 -11.48 17.07 5.69
N THR A 178 -10.98 18.13 6.32
CA THR A 178 -10.69 19.39 5.65
C THR A 178 -9.45 19.22 4.78
N TRP A 179 -9.56 19.50 3.49
CA TRP A 179 -8.43 19.48 2.58
C TRP A 179 -7.66 20.80 2.64
N LYS A 180 -6.37 20.72 2.91
CA LYS A 180 -5.42 21.85 2.87
C LYS A 180 -4.48 21.62 1.68
N PRO A 181 -4.69 22.31 0.55
CA PRO A 181 -3.80 22.16 -0.60
C PRO A 181 -2.40 22.67 -0.28
N SER A 182 -1.39 22.04 -0.87
CA SER A 182 -0.01 22.52 -0.82
C SER A 182 0.15 23.81 -1.63
N ASP A 183 1.11 24.63 -1.24
CA ASP A 183 1.56 25.80 -2.02
C ASP A 183 2.47 25.42 -3.21
N GLY A 184 2.61 24.13 -3.49
CA GLY A 184 3.47 23.57 -4.53
C GLY A 184 4.95 23.40 -4.12
N LYS A 185 5.32 23.80 -2.90
CA LYS A 185 6.68 23.66 -2.36
C LYS A 185 6.82 22.55 -1.33
N GLN A 186 5.71 22.09 -0.76
CA GLN A 186 5.72 21.02 0.23
C GLN A 186 6.16 19.72 -0.40
N THR A 187 7.16 19.06 0.21
CA THR A 187 7.58 17.71 -0.12
C THR A 187 7.45 16.80 1.10
N VAL A 188 7.34 15.52 0.85
CA VAL A 188 7.35 14.46 1.87
C VAL A 188 8.39 13.41 1.50
N ASP A 189 9.18 12.98 2.47
CA ASP A 189 10.18 11.94 2.30
C ASP A 189 9.52 10.57 2.43
N VAL A 190 9.37 9.89 1.30
CA VAL A 190 8.68 8.60 1.20
C VAL A 190 9.71 7.47 1.17
N PRO A 191 9.84 6.68 2.23
CA PRO A 191 10.65 5.47 2.20
C PRO A 191 9.95 4.38 1.38
N ASN A 192 10.71 3.40 0.88
CA ASN A 192 10.16 2.23 0.22
C ASN A 192 10.73 0.92 0.79
N VAL A 193 10.17 -0.21 0.38
CA VAL A 193 10.62 -1.55 0.82
C VAL A 193 12.02 -1.93 0.36
N LEU A 194 12.62 -1.20 -0.58
CA LEU A 194 14.01 -1.39 -1.04
C LEU A 194 15.03 -0.65 -0.18
N GLY A 195 14.57 0.15 0.80
CA GLY A 195 15.41 0.98 1.65
C GLY A 195 15.76 2.35 1.07
N ASP A 196 15.22 2.71 -0.10
CA ASP A 196 15.40 4.05 -0.68
C ASP A 196 14.41 5.03 -0.05
N VAL A 197 14.77 6.32 -0.05
CA VAL A 197 13.90 7.43 0.33
C VAL A 197 13.81 8.39 -0.84
N THR A 198 12.58 8.72 -1.25
CA THR A 198 12.34 9.67 -2.34
C THR A 198 11.60 10.88 -1.80
N SER A 199 12.15 12.07 -1.97
CA SER A 199 11.45 13.32 -1.67
C SER A 199 10.42 13.59 -2.77
N THR A 200 9.14 13.51 -2.41
CA THR A 200 8.01 13.58 -3.35
C THR A 200 7.20 14.85 -3.09
N PRO A 201 6.85 15.63 -4.13
CA PRO A 201 5.93 16.75 -3.97
C PRO A 201 4.60 16.28 -3.37
N ALA A 202 4.15 16.93 -2.29
CA ALA A 202 2.89 16.62 -1.63
C ALA A 202 1.77 17.52 -2.20
N PRO A 203 0.66 16.94 -2.73
CA PRO A 203 -0.48 17.73 -3.20
C PRO A 203 -1.16 18.56 -2.12
N GLY A 204 -1.10 18.08 -0.87
CA GLY A 204 -1.71 18.73 0.29
C GLY A 204 -1.89 17.76 1.45
N THR A 205 -2.66 18.20 2.44
CA THR A 205 -2.89 17.49 3.71
C THR A 205 -4.37 17.45 4.03
N ALA A 206 -4.88 16.26 4.37
CA ALA A 206 -6.21 16.04 4.91
C ALA A 206 -6.18 16.14 6.43
N VAL A 207 -6.93 17.07 7.03
CA VAL A 207 -7.05 17.28 8.49
C VAL A 207 -8.41 16.81 8.95
N PHE A 208 -8.46 15.91 9.93
CA PHE A 208 -9.68 15.25 10.39
C PHE A 208 -9.69 15.03 11.90
N LYS A 209 -10.84 14.63 12.44
CA LYS A 209 -10.99 14.30 13.86
C LYS A 209 -11.55 12.90 14.03
N ILE A 210 -10.99 12.17 14.99
CA ILE A 210 -11.55 10.93 15.53
C ILE A 210 -11.57 11.04 17.04
N ASN A 211 -12.69 10.73 17.68
CA ASN A 211 -12.89 10.87 19.13
C ASN A 211 -12.58 12.28 19.68
N GLY A 212 -12.85 13.33 18.88
CA GLY A 212 -12.58 14.71 19.26
C GLY A 212 -11.11 15.15 19.12
N GLN A 213 -10.18 14.22 18.90
CA GLN A 213 -8.76 14.49 18.68
C GLN A 213 -8.48 14.74 17.19
N GLU A 214 -7.69 15.77 16.89
CA GLU A 214 -7.29 16.12 15.53
C GLU A 214 -6.08 15.33 15.07
N TYR A 215 -6.12 14.88 13.81
CA TYR A 215 -5.08 14.16 13.09
C TYR A 215 -4.93 14.72 11.68
N SER A 216 -3.83 14.37 11.02
CA SER A 216 -3.62 14.74 9.61
C SER A 216 -2.92 13.64 8.83
N LEU A 217 -3.19 13.59 7.52
CA LEU A 217 -2.48 12.75 6.56
C LEU A 217 -2.04 13.59 5.38
N THR A 218 -0.77 13.52 5.03
CA THR A 218 -0.20 14.15 3.83
C THR A 218 -0.35 13.21 2.64
N ALA A 219 -0.95 13.68 1.55
CA ALA A 219 -1.09 12.91 0.33
C ALA A 219 0.26 12.72 -0.36
N LEU A 220 0.49 11.53 -0.92
CA LEU A 220 1.70 11.19 -1.67
C LEU A 220 1.54 11.46 -3.17
N SER A 221 0.33 11.42 -3.68
CA SER A 221 -0.02 11.73 -5.07
C SER A 221 -1.52 12.00 -5.21
N GLY A 222 -1.96 12.38 -6.41
CA GLY A 222 -3.34 12.67 -6.74
C GLY A 222 -3.58 14.14 -7.02
N ASP A 223 -4.81 14.45 -7.37
CA ASP A 223 -5.26 15.82 -7.60
C ASP A 223 -6.71 16.03 -7.09
N PRO A 224 -7.17 17.28 -6.95
CA PRO A 224 -8.51 17.57 -6.41
C PRO A 224 -9.67 17.00 -7.21
N LYS A 225 -9.49 16.64 -8.48
CA LYS A 225 -10.57 16.14 -9.36
C LYS A 225 -10.71 14.63 -9.29
N ASP A 226 -9.57 13.92 -9.14
CA ASP A 226 -9.52 12.47 -9.22
C ASP A 226 -9.37 11.82 -7.82
N GLY A 227 -9.02 12.62 -6.80
CA GLY A 227 -8.78 12.16 -5.44
C GLY A 227 -7.30 11.98 -5.13
N PHE A 228 -7.01 11.45 -3.94
CA PHE A 228 -5.66 11.40 -3.39
C PHE A 228 -5.30 10.00 -2.90
N PHE A 229 -4.01 9.72 -2.97
CA PHE A 229 -3.40 8.51 -2.46
C PHE A 229 -2.58 8.81 -1.21
N PHE A 230 -2.83 8.03 -0.16
CA PHE A 230 -2.14 8.09 1.13
C PHE A 230 -1.52 6.75 1.47
N VAL A 231 -0.38 6.78 2.15
CA VAL A 231 0.18 5.63 2.87
C VAL A 231 0.32 6.04 4.32
N PHE A 232 -0.27 5.28 5.24
CA PHE A 232 -0.27 5.62 6.65
C PHE A 232 -0.03 4.41 7.55
N ASN A 233 0.52 4.67 8.73
CA ASN A 233 0.59 3.74 9.84
C ASN A 233 -0.25 4.25 11.01
N ASP A 234 -0.80 3.32 11.76
CA ASP A 234 -1.49 3.56 13.01
C ASP A 234 -1.05 2.54 14.08
N LEU A 235 -1.65 2.55 15.26
CA LEU A 235 -1.23 1.63 16.33
C LEU A 235 -1.54 0.16 16.02
N THR A 236 -2.51 -0.14 15.14
CA THR A 236 -2.81 -1.52 14.70
C THR A 236 -1.73 -2.11 13.80
N SER A 237 -0.86 -1.30 13.20
CA SER A 237 0.25 -1.75 12.36
C SER A 237 1.28 -2.62 13.11
N LYS A 238 1.23 -2.60 14.46
CA LYS A 238 2.09 -3.45 15.29
C LYS A 238 1.55 -4.87 15.47
N THR A 239 0.24 -5.07 15.34
CA THR A 239 -0.47 -6.31 15.70
C THR A 239 -1.32 -6.89 14.59
N ASP A 240 -2.24 -6.11 14.03
CA ASP A 240 -3.38 -6.61 13.25
C ASP A 240 -3.38 -6.17 11.78
N THR A 241 -2.61 -5.13 11.42
CA THR A 241 -2.52 -4.62 10.07
C THR A 241 -1.08 -4.66 9.55
N TYR A 242 -0.88 -4.39 8.25
CA TYR A 242 0.44 -4.51 7.63
C TYR A 242 1.46 -3.55 8.25
N PRO A 243 2.66 -4.02 8.66
CA PRO A 243 3.64 -3.21 9.40
C PRO A 243 4.19 -2.02 8.60
N GLY A 244 4.30 -2.15 7.27
CA GLY A 244 4.81 -1.11 6.37
C GLY A 244 3.85 0.05 6.14
N GLY A 245 2.61 -0.07 6.64
CA GLY A 245 1.51 0.88 6.45
C GLY A 245 0.44 0.35 5.50
N ARG A 246 -0.72 0.99 5.54
CA ARG A 246 -1.85 0.71 4.66
C ARG A 246 -1.99 1.81 3.63
N PHE A 247 -2.50 1.46 2.47
CA PHE A 247 -2.89 2.36 1.41
C PHE A 247 -4.33 2.83 1.64
N LEU A 248 -4.59 4.09 1.33
CA LEU A 248 -5.90 4.69 1.38
C LEU A 248 -6.06 5.63 0.19
N GLU A 249 -7.11 5.43 -0.57
CA GLU A 249 -7.48 6.27 -1.70
C GLU A 249 -8.77 7.02 -1.36
N THR A 250 -8.92 8.20 -1.95
CA THR A 250 -10.11 9.03 -1.76
C THR A 250 -10.73 9.40 -3.09
N ASP A 251 -12.00 9.76 -3.07
CA ASP A 251 -12.65 10.43 -4.17
C ASP A 251 -12.18 11.90 -4.28
N ALA A 252 -12.68 12.60 -5.30
CA ALA A 252 -12.45 14.02 -5.56
C ALA A 252 -12.79 14.91 -4.35
N VAL A 253 -12.11 16.07 -4.26
CA VAL A 253 -12.43 17.10 -3.27
C VAL A 253 -13.80 17.71 -3.58
N SER A 254 -14.63 17.80 -2.55
CA SER A 254 -15.92 18.48 -2.62
C SER A 254 -16.01 19.56 -1.52
N ASN A 255 -16.29 20.80 -1.91
CA ASN A 255 -16.43 21.93 -0.96
C ASN A 255 -15.25 22.06 0.04
N GLY A 256 -14.02 21.89 -0.44
CA GLY A 256 -12.83 21.98 0.40
C GLY A 256 -12.62 20.80 1.37
N SER A 257 -13.34 19.72 1.17
CA SER A 257 -13.28 18.51 2.01
C SER A 257 -13.05 17.26 1.18
N VAL A 258 -12.48 16.24 1.82
CA VAL A 258 -12.29 14.89 1.26
C VAL A 258 -12.75 13.86 2.29
N VAL A 259 -13.29 12.73 1.82
CA VAL A 259 -13.70 11.64 2.69
C VAL A 259 -12.55 10.65 2.82
N LEU A 260 -12.07 10.45 4.05
CA LEU A 260 -11.14 9.38 4.40
C LEU A 260 -11.96 8.18 4.91
N ASP A 261 -12.15 7.19 4.05
CA ASP A 261 -12.86 5.96 4.41
C ASP A 261 -11.89 4.87 4.83
N PHE A 262 -11.50 4.86 6.11
CA PHE A 262 -10.54 3.88 6.62
C PHE A 262 -11.05 2.44 6.56
N ASN A 263 -12.35 2.20 6.38
CA ASN A 263 -12.87 0.85 6.10
C ASN A 263 -12.32 0.30 4.79
N ARG A 264 -11.93 1.17 3.86
CA ARG A 264 -11.29 0.84 2.58
C ARG A 264 -9.77 0.94 2.62
N ALA A 265 -9.16 1.07 3.81
CA ALA A 265 -7.71 0.99 3.92
C ALA A 265 -7.25 -0.45 3.67
N TYR A 266 -6.24 -0.64 2.81
CA TYR A 266 -5.78 -1.95 2.38
C TYR A 266 -4.26 -2.11 2.45
N SER A 267 -3.80 -3.35 2.50
CA SER A 267 -2.37 -3.68 2.55
C SER A 267 -1.74 -3.46 1.18
N PRO A 268 -0.51 -2.92 1.11
CA PRO A 268 0.19 -2.74 -0.15
C PRO A 268 0.52 -4.09 -0.81
N PRO A 269 0.78 -4.12 -2.13
CA PRO A 269 1.16 -5.33 -2.86
C PRO A 269 2.32 -6.12 -2.28
N CYS A 270 3.25 -5.47 -1.58
CA CYS A 270 4.35 -6.17 -0.89
C CYS A 270 3.89 -7.04 0.29
N SER A 271 2.61 -7.01 0.66
CA SER A 271 1.99 -7.96 1.59
C SER A 271 1.72 -9.33 0.97
N VAL A 272 1.67 -9.42 -0.37
CA VAL A 272 1.34 -10.66 -1.12
C VAL A 272 2.48 -11.15 -2.01
N THR A 273 3.51 -10.33 -2.26
CA THR A 273 4.65 -10.69 -3.11
C THR A 273 5.92 -9.95 -2.71
N PRO A 274 7.12 -10.60 -2.73
CA PRO A 274 8.39 -9.94 -2.52
C PRO A 274 8.86 -9.12 -3.73
N TYR A 275 8.16 -9.18 -4.86
CA TYR A 275 8.55 -8.53 -6.11
C TYR A 275 7.91 -7.15 -6.32
N ALA A 276 7.16 -6.65 -5.34
CA ALA A 276 6.65 -5.29 -5.32
C ALA A 276 7.69 -4.30 -4.75
N THR A 277 7.56 -3.04 -5.11
CA THR A 277 8.45 -1.94 -4.69
C THR A 277 7.66 -0.84 -4.00
N CYS A 278 6.84 -1.22 -3.02
CA CYS A 278 5.84 -0.34 -2.40
C CYS A 278 6.45 0.80 -1.60
N PRO A 279 5.83 1.99 -1.61
CA PRO A 279 6.12 3.02 -0.62
C PRO A 279 5.70 2.55 0.77
N LEU A 280 6.40 3.01 1.78
CA LEU A 280 6.09 2.84 3.20
C LEU A 280 5.51 4.14 3.75
N ALA A 281 4.81 4.05 4.88
CA ALA A 281 4.24 5.23 5.52
C ALA A 281 5.34 6.22 5.95
N PRO A 282 5.33 7.46 5.42
CA PRO A 282 6.26 8.50 5.85
C PRO A 282 5.98 8.89 7.31
N LYS A 283 6.92 9.60 7.92
CA LYS A 283 6.83 9.96 9.35
C LYS A 283 5.61 10.84 9.65
N GLU A 284 5.21 11.69 8.71
CA GLU A 284 4.06 12.59 8.79
C GLU A 284 2.72 11.84 8.85
N ASN A 285 2.68 10.62 8.29
CA ASN A 285 1.49 9.78 8.20
C ASN A 285 1.47 8.65 9.24
N ARG A 286 2.16 8.81 10.36
CA ARG A 286 2.13 7.88 11.49
C ARG A 286 1.15 8.37 12.55
N LEU A 287 -0.03 7.80 12.55
CA LEU A 287 -1.11 8.18 13.46
C LEU A 287 -0.92 7.55 14.84
N SER A 288 -1.05 8.35 15.90
CA SER A 288 -0.96 7.92 17.31
C SER A 288 -2.27 7.36 17.87
N ILE A 289 -3.12 6.80 17.02
CA ILE A 289 -4.40 6.18 17.34
C ILE A 289 -4.48 4.80 16.70
N ALA A 290 -5.27 3.88 17.27
CA ALA A 290 -5.65 2.63 16.61
C ALA A 290 -6.85 2.85 15.69
N ILE A 291 -6.77 2.35 14.45
CA ILE A 291 -7.85 2.39 13.45
C ILE A 291 -8.18 0.92 13.09
N PRO A 292 -9.01 0.22 13.92
CA PRO A 292 -9.29 -1.21 13.80
C PRO A 292 -10.39 -1.49 12.75
N VAL A 293 -10.23 -0.90 11.56
CA VAL A 293 -11.05 -1.13 10.37
C VAL A 293 -10.14 -1.28 9.14
N GLY A 294 -10.68 -1.62 7.98
CA GLY A 294 -9.91 -1.88 6.78
C GLY A 294 -9.36 -3.30 6.74
N GLU A 295 -8.32 -3.53 5.95
CA GLU A 295 -7.72 -4.85 5.77
C GLU A 295 -6.89 -5.28 6.98
N LYS A 296 -7.10 -6.53 7.40
CA LYS A 296 -6.28 -7.25 8.37
C LYS A 296 -5.07 -7.88 7.69
N TYR A 297 -3.96 -7.98 8.41
CA TYR A 297 -2.78 -8.67 7.93
C TYR A 297 -2.42 -9.84 8.84
N ASP A 298 -2.48 -11.05 8.29
CA ASP A 298 -2.06 -12.25 9.01
C ASP A 298 -0.56 -12.50 8.83
N ARG A 299 0.21 -12.16 9.86
CA ARG A 299 1.67 -12.35 9.90
C ARG A 299 2.11 -13.81 9.86
N LYS A 300 1.23 -14.75 10.23
CA LYS A 300 1.57 -16.19 10.29
C LYS A 300 1.53 -16.83 8.90
N HIS A 301 0.81 -16.25 7.98
CA HIS A 301 0.67 -16.73 6.61
C HIS A 301 1.45 -15.89 5.59
N SER A 302 2.17 -14.85 6.03
CA SER A 302 3.08 -14.11 5.16
C SER A 302 4.37 -14.90 4.99
N SER A 303 4.58 -15.45 3.80
CA SER A 303 5.77 -16.19 3.38
C SER A 303 6.98 -15.28 3.05
N HIS A 304 7.09 -14.09 3.69
CA HIS A 304 8.15 -13.09 3.37
C HIS A 304 8.83 -12.60 4.62
#